data_182e272766a91fd0ef8c42ae684a64fc
#
_entry.id   182e272766a91fd0ef8c42ae684a64fc
#
_cell.length_a   1.000
_cell.length_b   1.000
_cell.length_c   1.000
_cell.angle_alpha   90.00
_cell.angle_beta   90.00
_cell.angle_gamma   90.00
#
_symmetry.space_group_name_H-M   'P 1'
#
loop_
_entity.id
_entity.type
_entity.pdbx_description
1 polymer ?
#
loop_
_entity_poly.entity_id
_entity_poly.type
_entity_poly.pdbx_seq_one_letter_code
_entity_poly.pdbx_strand_id
1 'polypeptide(L)'
;MLIFPDKKYNIIYADPPWYFKSRSVKGEGRNPNQHYDCMNLDDIKKLPVQDISDKDCVLLMWVIDPMLPQAFEVITSWGFIYKTVAFTWAKTNSKSMGMFTGMGYWTRGNPEMCLLATKGKPKRVSKAVKQLVISERREHSRKPDRIRSDIVELCGDLPRIELFARQRADGWDSYGNEI
;
A
#
# COMPACT_ATOMS: atom_id res chain seq x y z
N MET A 1 20.82 0.77 -8.39
CA MET A 1 19.62 1.63 -8.19
C MET A 1 18.57 1.15 -9.17
N LEU A 2 17.41 0.69 -8.71
CA LEU A 2 16.30 0.33 -9.62
C LEU A 2 15.83 1.60 -10.34
N ILE A 3 15.73 1.54 -11.66
CA ILE A 3 15.28 2.67 -12.49
C ILE A 3 13.81 2.45 -12.79
N PHE A 4 12.99 3.50 -12.59
CA PHE A 4 11.60 3.45 -12.99
C PHE A 4 11.47 3.28 -14.52
N PRO A 5 10.43 2.55 -14.98
CA PRO A 5 10.16 2.44 -16.41
C PRO A 5 9.91 3.82 -17.03
N ASP A 6 10.38 4.03 -18.26
CA ASP A 6 10.06 5.23 -19.06
C ASP A 6 8.64 5.11 -19.63
N LYS A 7 7.66 5.21 -18.74
CA LYS A 7 6.23 5.04 -19.02
C LYS A 7 5.41 5.84 -18.01
N LYS A 8 4.24 6.32 -18.43
CA LYS A 8 3.29 7.00 -17.54
C LYS A 8 2.17 6.06 -17.12
N TYR A 9 1.73 6.20 -15.88
CA TYR A 9 0.70 5.37 -15.27
C TYR A 9 -0.45 6.19 -14.74
N ASN A 10 -1.66 5.70 -14.96
CA ASN A 10 -2.90 6.27 -14.43
C ASN A 10 -3.26 5.68 -13.06
N ILE A 11 -2.66 4.52 -12.72
CA ILE A 11 -2.86 3.86 -11.43
C ILE A 11 -1.49 3.48 -10.87
N ILE A 12 -1.23 3.94 -9.65
CA ILE A 12 -0.05 3.57 -8.87
C ILE A 12 -0.54 2.91 -7.59
N TYR A 13 -0.13 1.67 -7.39
CA TYR A 13 -0.41 0.88 -6.19
C TYR A 13 0.89 0.67 -5.43
N ALA A 14 0.93 0.99 -4.14
CA ALA A 14 2.16 0.98 -3.37
C ALA A 14 1.96 0.36 -1.97
N ASP A 15 2.92 -0.47 -1.55
CA ASP A 15 3.05 -0.98 -0.19
C ASP A 15 4.45 -0.65 0.34
N PRO A 16 4.72 0.62 0.73
CA PRO A 16 6.06 1.02 1.13
C PRO A 16 6.57 0.21 2.32
N PRO A 17 7.85 -0.18 2.32
CA PRO A 17 8.48 -0.91 3.42
C PRO A 17 8.80 0.06 4.57
N TRP A 18 7.76 0.49 5.28
CA TRP A 18 7.85 1.48 6.34
C TRP A 18 8.82 1.08 7.44
N TYR A 19 9.81 1.93 7.69
CA TYR A 19 10.65 1.81 8.87
C TYR A 19 9.97 2.52 10.05
N PHE A 20 9.69 1.78 11.12
CA PHE A 20 9.23 2.38 12.37
C PHE A 20 9.89 1.70 13.57
N LYS A 21 10.14 2.47 14.61
CA LYS A 21 10.69 1.95 15.86
C LYS A 21 9.56 1.46 16.75
N SER A 22 9.65 0.21 17.19
CA SER A 22 8.71 -0.33 18.17
C SER A 22 8.80 0.42 19.50
N ARG A 23 7.65 0.60 20.17
CA ARG A 23 7.58 1.28 21.47
C ARG A 23 7.97 0.39 22.65
N SER A 24 8.20 -0.88 22.45
CA SER A 24 8.64 -1.82 23.48
C SER A 24 9.71 -2.78 22.99
N VAL A 25 10.64 -3.15 23.86
CA VAL A 25 11.70 -4.13 23.56
C VAL A 25 11.12 -5.48 23.13
N LYS A 26 9.99 -5.91 23.73
CA LYS A 26 9.29 -7.15 23.34
C LYS A 26 8.64 -7.04 21.93
N GLY A 27 8.32 -5.83 21.49
CA GLY A 27 7.78 -5.57 20.17
C GLY A 27 8.85 -5.56 19.07
N GLU A 28 10.10 -5.23 19.42
CA GLU A 28 11.21 -5.13 18.46
C GLU A 28 11.51 -6.47 17.76
N GLY A 29 11.46 -7.60 18.49
CA GLY A 29 11.67 -8.94 17.93
C GLY A 29 10.59 -9.42 16.95
N ARG A 30 9.50 -8.66 16.80
CA ARG A 30 8.38 -8.93 15.87
C ARG A 30 8.17 -7.78 14.88
N ASN A 31 9.10 -6.82 14.85
CA ASN A 31 9.04 -5.67 13.96
C ASN A 31 9.39 -6.12 12.53
N PRO A 32 8.67 -5.64 11.50
CA PRO A 32 9.00 -5.86 10.10
C PRO A 32 10.46 -5.59 9.74
N ASN A 33 11.13 -4.65 10.42
CA ASN A 33 12.56 -4.34 10.25
C ASN A 33 13.50 -5.55 10.39
N GLN A 34 13.05 -6.66 10.98
CA GLN A 34 13.82 -7.91 11.10
C GLN A 34 13.53 -8.92 9.98
N HIS A 35 12.53 -8.65 9.15
CA HIS A 35 12.05 -9.59 8.14
C HIS A 35 12.31 -9.14 6.70
N TYR A 36 12.51 -7.85 6.48
CA TYR A 36 12.84 -7.27 5.17
C TYR A 36 13.49 -5.89 5.32
N ASP A 37 14.22 -5.46 4.30
CA ASP A 37 14.90 -4.16 4.25
C ASP A 37 13.87 -3.03 4.25
N CYS A 38 13.69 -2.38 5.39
CA CYS A 38 12.86 -1.19 5.49
C CYS A 38 13.59 0.03 4.92
N MET A 39 12.82 0.92 4.30
CA MET A 39 13.32 2.21 3.83
C MET A 39 13.02 3.30 4.86
N ASN A 40 13.96 4.23 5.01
CA ASN A 40 13.68 5.42 5.80
C ASN A 40 12.67 6.34 5.06
N LEU A 41 11.99 7.19 5.80
CA LEU A 41 10.94 8.05 5.25
C LEU A 41 11.45 8.99 4.14
N ASP A 42 12.64 9.55 4.31
CA ASP A 42 13.20 10.49 3.34
C ASP A 42 13.53 9.81 2.01
N ASP A 43 13.97 8.55 2.04
CA ASP A 43 14.24 7.79 0.81
C ASP A 43 12.93 7.43 0.09
N ILE A 44 11.88 7.08 0.82
CA ILE A 44 10.55 6.87 0.24
C ILE A 44 10.03 8.16 -0.41
N LYS A 45 10.16 9.31 0.28
CA LYS A 45 9.71 10.61 -0.23
C LYS A 45 10.47 11.06 -1.48
N LYS A 46 11.76 10.70 -1.60
CA LYS A 46 12.63 11.06 -2.74
C LYS A 46 12.38 10.24 -3.99
N LEU A 47 11.62 9.16 -3.92
CA LEU A 47 11.31 8.38 -5.12
C LEU A 47 10.59 9.26 -6.14
N PRO A 48 11.06 9.27 -7.42
CA PRO A 48 10.53 10.17 -8.44
C PRO A 48 9.20 9.67 -9.01
N VAL A 49 8.23 9.39 -8.12
CA VAL A 49 6.90 8.86 -8.50
C VAL A 49 6.13 9.85 -9.39
N GLN A 50 6.42 11.13 -9.26
CA GLN A 50 5.85 12.16 -10.15
C GLN A 50 6.25 11.94 -11.61
N ASP A 51 7.45 11.41 -11.87
CA ASP A 51 7.99 11.22 -13.22
C ASP A 51 7.29 10.07 -13.95
N ILE A 52 6.70 9.13 -13.24
CA ILE A 52 5.95 8.01 -13.81
C ILE A 52 4.43 8.19 -13.71
N SER A 53 3.94 9.20 -12.99
CA SER A 53 2.51 9.46 -12.90
C SER A 53 1.99 10.26 -14.10
N ASP A 54 0.87 9.81 -14.67
CA ASP A 54 0.15 10.57 -15.70
C ASP A 54 -0.46 11.85 -15.10
N LYS A 55 -0.94 12.76 -15.95
CA LYS A 55 -1.65 13.99 -15.55
C LYS A 55 -2.86 13.70 -14.68
N ASP A 56 -3.57 12.61 -14.98
CA ASP A 56 -4.73 12.12 -14.21
C ASP A 56 -4.39 10.72 -13.65
N CYS A 57 -4.01 10.67 -12.37
CA CYS A 57 -3.49 9.46 -11.75
C CYS A 57 -4.11 9.23 -10.38
N VAL A 58 -4.39 7.97 -10.07
CA VAL A 58 -4.81 7.50 -8.74
C VAL A 58 -3.64 6.81 -8.05
N LEU A 59 -3.35 7.19 -6.83
CA LEU A 59 -2.44 6.50 -5.92
C LEU A 59 -3.25 5.74 -4.88
N LEU A 60 -2.94 4.44 -4.73
CA LEU A 60 -3.45 3.60 -3.65
C LEU A 60 -2.25 3.11 -2.83
N MET A 61 -2.16 3.53 -1.57
CA MET A 61 -0.98 3.29 -0.75
C MET A 61 -1.34 2.67 0.59
N TRP A 62 -0.77 1.50 0.87
CA TRP A 62 -0.90 0.86 2.18
C TRP A 62 -0.10 1.59 3.23
N VAL A 63 -0.68 1.65 4.43
CA VAL A 63 -0.05 2.26 5.59
C VAL A 63 -0.34 1.46 6.85
N ILE A 64 0.64 1.40 7.72
CA ILE A 64 0.49 0.90 9.09
C ILE A 64 0.16 2.05 10.03
N ASP A 65 -0.65 1.78 11.06
CA ASP A 65 -1.13 2.82 12.00
C ASP A 65 -0.04 3.78 12.51
N PRO A 66 1.16 3.30 12.93
CA PRO A 66 2.21 4.19 13.44
C PRO A 66 2.75 5.19 12.42
N MET A 67 2.60 4.89 11.12
CA MET A 67 3.15 5.68 10.01
C MET A 67 2.09 6.51 9.28
N LEU A 68 0.85 6.54 9.80
CA LEU A 68 -0.22 7.28 9.15
C LEU A 68 0.08 8.78 8.92
N PRO A 69 0.63 9.52 9.89
CA PRO A 69 1.03 10.92 9.64
C PRO A 69 2.07 11.05 8.53
N GLN A 70 3.10 10.17 8.53
CA GLN A 70 4.17 10.17 7.54
C GLN A 70 3.69 9.76 6.14
N ALA A 71 2.65 8.93 6.07
CA ALA A 71 2.04 8.57 4.79
C ALA A 71 1.47 9.79 4.06
N PHE A 72 0.89 10.75 4.78
CA PHE A 72 0.43 12.01 4.17
C PHE A 72 1.58 12.86 3.63
N GLU A 73 2.73 12.84 4.31
CA GLU A 73 3.93 13.52 3.80
C GLU A 73 4.43 12.88 2.49
N VAL A 74 4.45 11.54 2.41
CA VAL A 74 4.83 10.80 1.19
C VAL A 74 3.86 11.12 0.06
N ILE A 75 2.55 11.05 0.30
CA ILE A 75 1.51 11.38 -0.68
C ILE A 75 1.75 12.77 -1.27
N THR A 76 2.01 13.76 -0.42
CA THR A 76 2.28 15.14 -0.83
C THR A 76 3.59 15.24 -1.61
N SER A 77 4.67 14.60 -1.15
CA SER A 77 5.97 14.60 -1.81
C SER A 77 5.92 13.97 -3.21
N TRP A 78 5.05 12.98 -3.40
CA TRP A 78 4.82 12.34 -4.69
C TRP A 78 3.86 13.13 -5.61
N GLY A 79 3.40 14.33 -5.16
CA GLY A 79 2.56 15.22 -5.94
C GLY A 79 1.08 14.84 -5.99
N PHE A 80 0.62 14.07 -5.01
CA PHE A 80 -0.79 13.65 -4.89
C PHE A 80 -1.50 14.39 -3.77
N ILE A 81 -2.83 14.40 -3.84
CA ILE A 81 -3.73 14.96 -2.82
C ILE A 81 -4.58 13.81 -2.26
N TYR A 82 -4.46 13.58 -0.95
CA TYR A 82 -5.29 12.59 -0.24
C TYR A 82 -6.78 12.86 -0.43
N LYS A 83 -7.57 11.81 -0.59
CA LYS A 83 -9.03 11.87 -0.75
C LYS A 83 -9.78 11.07 0.31
N THR A 84 -9.40 9.81 0.51
CA THR A 84 -10.11 8.90 1.41
C THR A 84 -9.30 7.64 1.69
N VAL A 85 -9.83 6.77 2.55
CA VAL A 85 -9.39 5.38 2.65
C VAL A 85 -10.11 4.56 1.57
N ALA A 86 -9.34 3.96 0.65
CA ALA A 86 -9.87 3.11 -0.40
C ALA A 86 -10.28 1.74 0.14
N PHE A 87 -9.39 1.11 0.90
CA PHE A 87 -9.62 -0.21 1.47
C PHE A 87 -9.23 -0.26 2.94
N THR A 88 -10.01 -0.99 3.71
CA THR A 88 -9.68 -1.41 5.07
C THR A 88 -9.68 -2.93 5.09
N TRP A 89 -8.50 -3.52 5.22
CA TRP A 89 -8.35 -4.96 5.31
C TRP A 89 -8.49 -5.42 6.75
N ALA A 90 -9.62 -6.03 7.07
CA ALA A 90 -9.85 -6.73 8.33
C ALA A 90 -9.36 -8.18 8.21
N LYS A 91 -8.39 -8.54 9.03
CA LYS A 91 -7.67 -9.83 8.96
C LYS A 91 -8.38 -10.89 9.74
N THR A 92 -8.59 -12.06 9.13
CA THR A 92 -9.02 -13.27 9.83
C THR A 92 -7.81 -14.16 10.15
N ASN A 93 -7.97 -15.07 11.09
CA ASN A 93 -6.96 -16.08 11.39
C ASN A 93 -6.83 -17.07 10.22
N SER A 94 -5.61 -17.54 9.97
CA SER A 94 -5.34 -18.55 8.94
C SER A 94 -5.54 -19.99 9.40
N LYS A 95 -5.56 -20.24 10.72
CA LYS A 95 -5.61 -21.60 11.31
C LYS A 95 -6.78 -21.80 12.26
N SER A 96 -7.58 -20.79 12.52
CA SER A 96 -8.75 -20.84 13.42
C SER A 96 -9.83 -19.89 12.95
N MET A 97 -11.06 -20.15 13.34
CA MET A 97 -12.16 -19.22 13.07
C MET A 97 -11.97 -17.90 13.82
N GLY A 98 -12.50 -16.82 13.23
CA GLY A 98 -12.57 -15.51 13.86
C GLY A 98 -11.53 -14.52 13.39
N MET A 99 -11.62 -13.30 13.92
CA MET A 99 -10.74 -12.20 13.59
C MET A 99 -9.36 -12.37 14.19
N PHE A 100 -8.33 -12.04 13.44
CA PHE A 100 -6.96 -11.96 13.94
C PHE A 100 -6.85 -10.85 14.99
N THR A 101 -6.14 -11.11 16.08
CA THR A 101 -5.81 -10.11 17.10
C THR A 101 -4.30 -9.94 17.15
N GLY A 102 -3.83 -8.81 16.61
CA GLY A 102 -2.41 -8.46 16.62
C GLY A 102 -1.98 -7.66 17.84
N MET A 103 -0.71 -7.32 17.85
CA MET A 103 -0.21 -6.30 18.75
C MET A 103 -0.69 -4.92 18.27
N GLY A 104 -0.78 -3.98 19.20
CA GLY A 104 -1.13 -2.61 18.88
C GLY A 104 -0.63 -1.70 19.99
N TYR A 105 -0.79 -0.40 19.80
CA TYR A 105 -0.49 0.59 20.82
C TYR A 105 -1.81 1.11 21.41
N TRP A 106 -1.99 0.98 22.70
CA TRP A 106 -3.22 1.16 23.47
C TRP A 106 -4.27 0.07 23.20
N THR A 107 -4.70 -0.13 21.98
CA THR A 107 -5.67 -1.15 21.60
C THR A 107 -4.99 -2.28 20.82
N ARG A 108 -5.65 -3.44 20.72
CA ARG A 108 -5.17 -4.53 19.88
C ARG A 108 -5.44 -4.23 18.40
N GLY A 109 -4.37 -4.29 17.59
CA GLY A 109 -4.46 -4.02 16.16
C GLY A 109 -4.99 -5.21 15.37
N ASN A 110 -5.75 -4.91 14.33
CA ASN A 110 -6.16 -5.89 13.32
C ASN A 110 -6.09 -5.29 11.92
N PRO A 111 -6.86 -4.23 11.58
CA PRO A 111 -6.97 -3.79 10.20
C PRO A 111 -5.69 -3.12 9.70
N GLU A 112 -5.54 -3.12 8.38
CA GLU A 112 -4.63 -2.23 7.68
C GLU A 112 -5.41 -1.38 6.69
N MET A 113 -4.96 -0.15 6.48
CA MET A 113 -5.61 0.81 5.59
C MET A 113 -4.81 1.01 4.31
N CYS A 114 -5.54 1.07 3.19
CA CYS A 114 -5.02 1.53 1.91
C CYS A 114 -5.61 2.91 1.61
N LEU A 115 -4.77 3.92 1.60
CA LEU A 115 -5.15 5.30 1.34
C LEU A 115 -5.33 5.53 -0.16
N LEU A 116 -6.32 6.36 -0.54
CA LEU A 116 -6.51 6.83 -1.91
C LEU A 116 -6.17 8.30 -1.99
N ALA A 117 -5.30 8.63 -2.94
CA ALA A 117 -4.95 9.99 -3.30
C ALA A 117 -5.03 10.18 -4.82
N THR A 118 -5.13 11.40 -5.28
CA THR A 118 -5.25 11.71 -6.72
C THR A 118 -4.29 12.82 -7.14
N LYS A 119 -3.83 12.73 -8.37
CA LYS A 119 -3.22 13.81 -9.14
C LYS A 119 -4.13 14.11 -10.32
N GLY A 120 -4.39 15.40 -10.61
CA GLY A 120 -5.34 15.78 -11.66
C GLY A 120 -6.79 15.42 -11.31
N LYS A 121 -7.52 14.90 -12.29
CA LYS A 121 -8.95 14.59 -12.21
C LYS A 121 -9.27 13.18 -12.71
N PRO A 122 -8.65 12.12 -12.14
CA PRO A 122 -8.98 10.76 -12.53
C PRO A 122 -10.44 10.44 -12.20
N LYS A 123 -11.04 9.55 -12.98
CA LYS A 123 -12.45 9.18 -12.82
C LYS A 123 -12.56 7.75 -12.29
N ARG A 124 -13.52 7.56 -11.39
CA ARG A 124 -13.98 6.24 -10.98
C ARG A 124 -14.92 5.68 -12.05
N VAL A 125 -14.73 4.40 -12.44
CA VAL A 125 -15.61 3.73 -13.42
C VAL A 125 -16.64 2.82 -12.77
N SER A 126 -16.33 2.20 -11.62
CA SER A 126 -17.29 1.38 -10.86
C SER A 126 -17.66 2.04 -9.54
N LYS A 127 -18.91 1.81 -9.10
CA LYS A 127 -19.44 2.19 -7.78
C LYS A 127 -19.65 0.97 -6.87
N ALA A 128 -19.33 -0.24 -7.35
CA ALA A 128 -19.62 -1.48 -6.65
C ALA A 128 -18.51 -1.94 -5.71
N VAL A 129 -17.28 -1.47 -5.92
CA VAL A 129 -16.11 -1.87 -5.13
C VAL A 129 -16.29 -1.49 -3.66
N LYS A 130 -16.12 -2.46 -2.78
CA LYS A 130 -16.31 -2.29 -1.33
C LYS A 130 -15.02 -1.84 -0.66
N GLN A 131 -15.14 -0.94 0.30
CA GLN A 131 -14.01 -0.47 1.12
C GLN A 131 -13.52 -1.56 2.07
N LEU A 132 -14.44 -2.29 2.72
CA LEU A 132 -14.09 -3.35 3.67
C LEU A 132 -13.72 -4.63 2.92
N VAL A 133 -12.52 -5.12 3.19
CA VAL A 133 -11.99 -6.39 2.68
C VAL A 133 -11.73 -7.30 3.87
N ILE A 134 -12.41 -8.44 3.93
CA ILE A 134 -12.21 -9.44 4.96
C ILE A 134 -11.53 -10.65 4.32
N SER A 135 -10.35 -10.98 4.79
CA SER A 135 -9.62 -12.16 4.32
C SER A 135 -8.55 -12.59 5.33
N GLU A 136 -8.05 -13.79 5.17
CA GLU A 136 -6.98 -14.31 6.00
C GLU A 136 -5.72 -13.45 5.89
N ARG A 137 -5.03 -13.33 7.03
CA ARG A 137 -3.67 -12.80 7.01
C ARG A 137 -2.75 -13.81 6.32
N ARG A 138 -1.83 -13.28 5.53
CA ARG A 138 -0.83 -14.07 4.80
C ARG A 138 0.57 -13.84 5.36
N GLU A 139 1.51 -14.61 4.86
CA GLU A 139 2.92 -14.53 5.23
C GLU A 139 3.49 -13.13 4.91
N HIS A 140 4.44 -12.70 5.71
CA HIS A 140 5.21 -11.47 5.48
C HIS A 140 4.39 -10.22 5.16
N SER A 141 3.23 -10.04 5.81
CA SER A 141 2.35 -8.87 5.58
C SER A 141 1.82 -8.73 4.15
N ARG A 142 1.83 -9.83 3.38
CA ARG A 142 1.33 -9.86 2.00
C ARG A 142 -0.14 -9.45 1.96
N LYS A 143 -0.44 -8.43 1.16
CA LYS A 143 -1.79 -7.91 0.99
C LYS A 143 -2.66 -8.88 0.19
N PRO A 144 -4.01 -8.83 0.33
CA PRO A 144 -4.91 -9.70 -0.43
C PRO A 144 -4.76 -9.47 -1.94
N ASP A 145 -4.57 -10.56 -2.71
CA ASP A 145 -4.36 -10.46 -4.16
C ASP A 145 -5.55 -9.84 -4.89
N ARG A 146 -6.78 -10.03 -4.35
CA ARG A 146 -8.01 -9.44 -4.91
C ARG A 146 -7.97 -7.91 -5.00
N ILE A 147 -7.16 -7.25 -4.19
CA ILE A 147 -7.04 -5.78 -4.22
C ILE A 147 -6.66 -5.28 -5.62
N ARG A 148 -5.79 -6.00 -6.34
CA ARG A 148 -5.43 -5.62 -7.72
C ARG A 148 -6.62 -5.66 -8.66
N SER A 149 -7.48 -6.66 -8.55
CA SER A 149 -8.73 -6.77 -9.32
C SER A 149 -9.72 -5.68 -8.91
N ASP A 150 -9.88 -5.44 -7.60
CA ASP A 150 -10.76 -4.41 -7.07
C ASP A 150 -10.32 -3.01 -7.55
N ILE A 151 -9.01 -2.75 -7.66
CA ILE A 151 -8.47 -1.49 -8.21
C ILE A 151 -8.81 -1.34 -9.69
N VAL A 152 -8.65 -2.41 -10.48
CA VAL A 152 -8.99 -2.39 -11.92
C VAL A 152 -10.50 -2.20 -12.11
N GLU A 153 -11.32 -2.85 -11.31
CA GLU A 153 -12.77 -2.62 -11.31
C GLU A 153 -13.12 -1.16 -10.95
N LEU A 154 -12.44 -0.59 -9.95
CA LEU A 154 -12.69 0.78 -9.50
C LEU A 154 -12.28 1.83 -10.52
N CYS A 155 -11.10 1.68 -11.12
CA CYS A 155 -10.44 2.72 -11.92
C CYS A 155 -10.50 2.46 -13.43
N GLY A 156 -10.81 1.22 -13.85
CA GLY A 156 -10.76 0.77 -15.24
C GLY A 156 -9.43 0.10 -15.61
N ASP A 157 -9.40 -0.51 -16.78
CA ASP A 157 -8.22 -1.16 -17.34
C ASP A 157 -7.28 -0.12 -17.98
N LEU A 158 -6.53 0.56 -17.12
CA LEU A 158 -5.61 1.65 -17.45
C LEU A 158 -4.15 1.22 -17.20
N PRO A 159 -3.16 1.93 -17.79
CA PRO A 159 -1.75 1.75 -17.44
C PRO A 159 -1.53 1.82 -15.93
N ARG A 160 -0.93 0.78 -15.37
CA ARG A 160 -0.80 0.61 -13.92
C ARG A 160 0.52 -0.01 -13.52
N ILE A 161 1.01 0.38 -12.34
CA ILE A 161 2.23 -0.12 -11.75
C ILE A 161 2.03 -0.40 -10.26
N GLU A 162 2.65 -1.48 -9.77
CA GLU A 162 2.81 -1.77 -8.35
C GLU A 162 4.23 -1.42 -7.91
N LEU A 163 4.34 -0.49 -6.96
CA LEU A 163 5.60 -0.10 -6.34
C LEU A 163 5.84 -0.94 -5.09
N PHE A 164 7.11 -1.29 -4.85
CA PHE A 164 7.54 -2.20 -3.78
C PHE A 164 6.92 -3.60 -3.92
N ALA A 165 6.70 -4.00 -5.18
CA ALA A 165 6.16 -5.31 -5.50
C ALA A 165 7.09 -6.42 -5.04
N ARG A 166 6.51 -7.47 -4.45
CA ARG A 166 7.22 -8.71 -4.04
C ARG A 166 7.03 -9.86 -5.01
N GLN A 167 6.16 -9.67 -5.97
CA GLN A 167 5.88 -10.63 -7.04
C GLN A 167 5.33 -9.89 -8.26
N ARG A 168 5.52 -10.47 -9.42
CA ARG A 168 4.87 -9.99 -10.64
C ARG A 168 3.40 -10.37 -10.64
N ALA A 169 2.54 -9.53 -11.21
CA ALA A 169 1.12 -9.80 -11.39
C ALA A 169 0.71 -9.48 -12.82
N ASP A 170 -0.14 -10.33 -13.41
CA ASP A 170 -0.62 -10.14 -14.77
C ASP A 170 -1.31 -8.79 -14.96
N GLY A 171 -0.92 -8.11 -16.03
CA GLY A 171 -1.45 -6.79 -16.37
C GLY A 171 -0.96 -5.64 -15.48
N TRP A 172 0.03 -5.87 -14.61
CA TRP A 172 0.68 -4.86 -13.78
C TRP A 172 2.16 -4.78 -14.12
N ASP A 173 2.64 -3.57 -14.37
CA ASP A 173 4.07 -3.32 -14.29
C ASP A 173 4.48 -3.35 -12.81
N SER A 174 5.72 -3.72 -12.54
CA SER A 174 6.18 -3.93 -11.16
C SER A 174 7.53 -3.26 -10.93
N TYR A 175 7.68 -2.66 -9.75
CA TYR A 175 8.93 -2.08 -9.28
C TYR A 175 9.14 -2.50 -7.82
N GLY A 176 10.23 -3.20 -7.54
CA GLY A 176 10.54 -3.70 -6.20
C GLY A 176 11.86 -4.47 -6.18
N ASN A 177 12.37 -4.73 -4.98
CA ASN A 177 13.64 -5.41 -4.79
C ASN A 177 13.53 -6.95 -4.78
N GLU A 178 12.30 -7.48 -4.71
CA GLU A 178 12.05 -8.92 -4.59
C GLU A 178 11.51 -9.56 -5.89
N ILE A 179 11.53 -8.83 -7.04
CA ILE A 179 10.97 -9.25 -8.34
C ILE A 179 12.02 -9.46 -9.41
#